data_1bd3ffcb3283f4dfcb3c73ce74a76b57
#
_entry.id   1bd3ffcb3283f4dfcb3c73ce74a76b57
#
_cell.length_a   1.000
_cell.length_b   1.000
_cell.length_c   1.000
_cell.angle_alpha   90.00
_cell.angle_beta   90.00
_cell.angle_gamma   90.00
#
_symmetry.space_group_name_H-M   'P 1'
#
loop_
_entity.id
_entity.type
_entity.pdbx_description
1 polymer ?
#
loop_
_entity_poly.entity_id
_entity_poly.type
_entity_poly.pdbx_seq_one_letter_code
_entity_poly.pdbx_strand_id
1 'polypeptide(L)'
;IGFTINASPDDQVRIDMAQAAAQQLRAIGLDVQAAIPAEGIDWGGQECCIIGWGSPFDADDHTYKVFGTDKGANYSGYSNAQVDEALTKARQTDDPAERAAAYAEFQQALAAAPAYTFFCYIDAIYVAAEHIQGIAPDTVLGHHGVGIFWNICDWTI
;
A
#
# COMPACT_ATOMS: atom_id res chain seq x y z
N ILE A 1 6.49 -5.36 -26.02
CA ILE A 1 6.66 -4.51 -24.82
C ILE A 1 7.43 -5.34 -23.82
N GLY A 2 8.55 -4.79 -23.31
CA GLY A 2 9.37 -5.39 -22.27
C GLY A 2 9.57 -4.43 -21.12
N PHE A 3 9.62 -4.93 -19.89
CA PHE A 3 9.94 -4.18 -18.69
C PHE A 3 10.35 -5.10 -17.52
N THR A 4 10.88 -4.48 -16.46
CA THR A 4 11.33 -5.21 -15.27
C THR A 4 10.44 -4.84 -14.07
N ILE A 5 9.98 -5.86 -13.33
CA ILE A 5 9.27 -5.72 -12.07
C ILE A 5 10.28 -5.92 -10.94
N ASN A 6 10.53 -4.88 -10.17
CA ASN A 6 11.44 -4.92 -9.03
C ASN A 6 10.71 -5.26 -7.73
N ALA A 7 11.36 -6.07 -6.87
CA ALA A 7 10.90 -6.36 -5.52
C ALA A 7 12.02 -6.12 -4.51
N SER A 8 11.67 -5.70 -3.29
CA SER A 8 12.66 -5.52 -2.21
C SER A 8 13.28 -6.85 -1.81
N PRO A 9 14.60 -6.93 -1.60
CA PRO A 9 15.28 -8.17 -1.20
C PRO A 9 14.85 -8.68 0.18
N ASP A 10 14.31 -7.81 1.02
CA ASP A 10 13.92 -8.13 2.40
C ASP A 10 12.47 -8.62 2.53
N ASP A 11 11.74 -8.76 1.41
CA ASP A 11 10.32 -9.10 1.40
C ASP A 11 10.02 -10.28 0.46
N GLN A 12 10.05 -11.50 1.01
CA GLN A 12 9.84 -12.72 0.23
C GLN A 12 8.46 -12.74 -0.45
N VAL A 13 7.42 -12.22 0.19
CA VAL A 13 6.07 -12.21 -0.39
C VAL A 13 6.03 -11.34 -1.65
N ARG A 14 6.68 -10.17 -1.62
CA ARG A 14 6.77 -9.30 -2.80
C ARG A 14 7.66 -9.87 -3.88
N ILE A 15 8.72 -10.59 -3.52
CA ILE A 15 9.56 -11.34 -4.48
C ILE A 15 8.70 -12.37 -5.21
N ASP A 16 7.95 -13.17 -4.49
CA ASP A 16 7.08 -14.21 -5.05
C ASP A 16 6.00 -13.59 -5.95
N MET A 17 5.41 -12.48 -5.55
CA MET A 17 4.45 -11.72 -6.37
C MET A 17 5.07 -11.21 -7.67
N ALA A 18 6.27 -10.62 -7.61
CA ALA A 18 6.96 -10.12 -8.80
C ALA A 18 7.28 -11.25 -9.80
N GLN A 19 7.74 -12.39 -9.28
CA GLN A 19 8.05 -13.58 -10.09
C GLN A 19 6.77 -14.15 -10.72
N ALA A 20 5.68 -14.29 -9.95
CA ALA A 20 4.40 -14.77 -10.46
C ALA A 20 3.81 -13.84 -11.51
N ALA A 21 3.82 -12.54 -11.28
CA ALA A 21 3.36 -11.54 -12.24
C ALA A 21 4.18 -11.59 -13.54
N ALA A 22 5.49 -11.62 -13.44
CA ALA A 22 6.36 -11.72 -14.61
C ALA A 22 6.11 -13.02 -15.39
N GLN A 23 5.90 -14.15 -14.72
CA GLN A 23 5.58 -15.42 -15.35
C GLN A 23 4.24 -15.35 -16.12
N GLN A 24 3.20 -14.80 -15.51
CA GLN A 24 1.87 -14.68 -16.13
C GLN A 24 1.90 -13.74 -17.34
N LEU A 25 2.62 -12.61 -17.22
CA LEU A 25 2.76 -11.64 -18.31
C LEU A 25 3.55 -12.21 -19.50
N ARG A 26 4.59 -13.02 -19.25
CA ARG A 26 5.29 -13.75 -20.31
C ARG A 26 4.38 -14.76 -21.02
N ALA A 27 3.45 -15.40 -20.31
CA ALA A 27 2.53 -16.35 -20.90
C ALA A 27 1.58 -15.73 -21.94
N ILE A 28 1.35 -14.42 -21.87
CA ILE A 28 0.55 -13.66 -22.84
C ILE A 28 1.41 -12.88 -23.86
N GLY A 29 2.72 -13.18 -23.92
CA GLY A 29 3.63 -12.66 -24.95
C GLY A 29 4.34 -11.34 -24.62
N LEU A 30 4.33 -10.90 -23.37
CA LEU A 30 5.14 -9.75 -22.94
C LEU A 30 6.53 -10.19 -22.50
N ASP A 31 7.55 -9.37 -22.75
CA ASP A 31 8.93 -9.62 -22.29
C ASP A 31 9.15 -8.99 -20.90
N VAL A 32 8.77 -9.72 -19.85
CA VAL A 32 8.81 -9.21 -18.48
C VAL A 32 9.75 -10.03 -17.62
N GLN A 33 10.62 -9.34 -16.88
CA GLN A 33 11.56 -9.92 -15.92
C GLN A 33 11.18 -9.50 -14.49
N ALA A 34 11.42 -10.39 -13.53
CA ALA A 34 11.43 -10.01 -12.11
C ALA A 34 12.89 -9.81 -11.67
N ALA A 35 13.16 -8.71 -10.98
CA ALA A 35 14.47 -8.42 -10.42
C ALA A 35 14.39 -8.12 -8.92
N ILE A 36 15.41 -8.56 -8.21
CA ILE A 36 15.59 -8.34 -6.77
C ILE A 36 16.93 -7.61 -6.58
N PRO A 37 16.94 -6.27 -6.67
CA PRO A 37 18.17 -5.50 -6.52
C PRO A 37 18.75 -5.65 -5.11
N ALA A 38 20.00 -6.08 -5.00
CA ALA A 38 20.65 -6.29 -3.71
C ALA A 38 20.76 -5.01 -2.88
N GLU A 39 20.90 -3.87 -3.54
CA GLU A 39 20.99 -2.54 -2.91
C GLU A 39 19.60 -1.97 -2.53
N GLY A 40 18.52 -2.73 -2.73
CA GLY A 40 17.15 -2.28 -2.56
C GLY A 40 16.57 -1.59 -3.79
N ILE A 41 15.37 -1.02 -3.63
CA ILE A 41 14.63 -0.41 -4.73
C ILE A 41 15.02 1.08 -4.86
N ASP A 42 15.44 1.49 -6.04
CA ASP A 42 15.49 2.91 -6.40
C ASP A 42 14.08 3.40 -6.75
N TRP A 43 13.39 4.00 -5.79
CA TRP A 43 11.99 4.42 -5.91
C TRP A 43 11.71 5.46 -7.00
N GLY A 44 12.73 6.14 -7.51
CA GLY A 44 12.58 7.16 -8.55
C GLY A 44 13.02 6.73 -9.95
N GLY A 45 13.81 5.65 -10.06
CA GLY A 45 14.50 5.27 -11.29
C GLY A 45 14.05 3.97 -11.94
N GLN A 46 13.01 3.30 -11.43
CA GLN A 46 12.57 2.01 -11.95
C GLN A 46 11.32 2.08 -12.81
N GLU A 47 11.20 1.15 -13.74
CA GLU A 47 10.03 1.05 -14.62
C GLU A 47 8.79 0.54 -13.89
N CYS A 48 8.95 -0.46 -13.02
CA CYS A 48 7.87 -1.08 -12.27
C CYS A 48 8.39 -1.70 -10.97
N CYS A 49 7.61 -1.68 -9.91
CA CYS A 49 7.93 -2.37 -8.67
C CYS A 49 6.68 -2.89 -7.94
N ILE A 50 6.89 -3.89 -7.09
CA ILE A 50 5.89 -4.30 -6.11
C ILE A 50 6.10 -3.48 -4.83
N ILE A 51 5.08 -2.74 -4.45
CA ILE A 51 5.07 -1.93 -3.24
C ILE A 51 3.83 -2.25 -2.39
N GLY A 52 3.92 -2.06 -1.10
CA GLY A 52 2.78 -2.14 -0.18
C GLY A 52 2.76 -0.94 0.75
N TRP A 53 1.58 -0.48 1.05
CA TRP A 53 1.33 0.58 2.01
C TRP A 53 0.68 -0.03 3.24
N GLY A 54 1.17 0.34 4.43
CA GLY A 54 0.60 -0.14 5.69
C GLY A 54 -0.80 0.41 5.95
N SER A 55 -1.49 -0.17 6.93
CA SER A 55 -2.79 0.34 7.39
C SER A 55 -2.57 1.65 8.16
N PRO A 56 -3.03 2.80 7.69
CA PRO A 56 -2.89 4.07 8.37
C PRO A 56 -3.90 4.18 9.52
N PHE A 57 -3.59 5.02 10.50
CA PHE A 57 -4.55 5.43 11.54
C PHE A 57 -5.63 6.36 10.99
N ASP A 58 -5.31 7.08 9.93
CA ASP A 58 -6.20 8.02 9.26
C ASP A 58 -6.09 7.84 7.74
N ALA A 59 -7.21 7.98 7.04
CA ALA A 59 -7.25 7.85 5.59
C ALA A 59 -6.32 8.82 4.86
N ASP A 60 -6.05 10.00 5.42
CA ASP A 60 -5.15 11.01 4.84
C ASP A 60 -3.70 10.55 4.78
N ASP A 61 -3.24 9.77 5.75
CA ASP A 61 -1.82 9.45 5.91
C ASP A 61 -1.19 8.86 4.64
N HIS A 62 -1.82 7.89 4.02
CA HIS A 62 -1.30 7.29 2.79
C HIS A 62 -1.93 7.85 1.50
N THR A 63 -3.17 8.34 1.54
CA THR A 63 -3.83 8.77 0.32
C THR A 63 -3.22 10.04 -0.25
N TYR A 64 -3.05 11.08 0.56
CA TYR A 64 -2.55 12.36 0.09
C TYR A 64 -1.10 12.30 -0.41
N LYS A 65 -0.20 11.69 0.38
CA LYS A 65 1.22 11.62 0.02
C LYS A 65 1.53 10.67 -1.13
N VAL A 66 0.67 9.66 -1.36
CA VAL A 66 0.88 8.61 -2.37
C VAL A 66 0.21 8.95 -3.70
N PHE A 67 -1.01 9.48 -3.67
CA PHE A 67 -1.81 9.70 -4.87
C PHE A 67 -1.90 11.17 -5.30
N GLY A 68 -1.56 12.11 -4.43
CA GLY A 68 -1.53 13.53 -4.77
C GLY A 68 -0.40 13.84 -5.76
N THR A 69 -0.68 14.72 -6.73
CA THR A 69 0.30 15.17 -7.71
C THR A 69 1.50 15.81 -7.00
N ASP A 70 2.71 15.45 -7.41
CA ASP A 70 3.99 15.96 -6.90
C ASP A 70 4.20 15.75 -5.39
N LYS A 71 3.54 14.76 -4.78
CA LYS A 71 3.74 14.42 -3.36
C LYS A 71 4.90 13.44 -3.15
N GLY A 72 5.50 13.51 -1.97
CA GLY A 72 6.77 12.87 -1.67
C GLY A 72 6.81 11.34 -1.72
N ALA A 73 5.65 10.66 -1.67
CA ALA A 73 5.54 9.22 -1.82
C ALA A 73 4.80 8.79 -3.11
N ASN A 74 4.57 9.73 -4.02
CA ASN A 74 3.99 9.45 -5.34
C ASN A 74 5.08 8.93 -6.29
N TYR A 75 5.55 7.72 -6.05
CA TYR A 75 6.61 7.08 -6.84
C TYR A 75 6.17 6.69 -8.27
N SER A 76 4.86 6.63 -8.52
CA SER A 76 4.31 6.32 -9.84
C SER A 76 4.30 7.51 -10.79
N GLY A 77 4.58 8.73 -10.32
CA GLY A 77 4.42 9.95 -11.11
C GLY A 77 2.94 10.23 -11.48
N TYR A 78 2.00 9.65 -10.73
CA TYR A 78 0.57 9.81 -10.97
C TYR A 78 0.14 11.28 -10.84
N SER A 79 -0.73 11.72 -11.73
CA SER A 79 -1.33 13.06 -11.69
C SER A 79 -2.76 13.01 -12.17
N ASN A 80 -3.69 13.42 -11.32
CA ASN A 80 -5.11 13.47 -11.63
C ASN A 80 -5.79 14.60 -10.84
N ALA A 81 -6.28 15.61 -11.56
CA ALA A 81 -6.88 16.78 -10.94
C ALA A 81 -8.11 16.46 -10.06
N GLN A 82 -8.90 15.44 -10.41
CA GLN A 82 -10.06 15.04 -9.61
C GLN A 82 -9.63 14.39 -8.30
N VAL A 83 -8.55 13.59 -8.34
CA VAL A 83 -7.93 13.01 -7.14
C VAL A 83 -7.37 14.11 -6.23
N ASP A 84 -6.62 15.07 -6.80
CA ASP A 84 -6.06 16.18 -6.03
C ASP A 84 -7.13 17.05 -5.37
N GLU A 85 -8.22 17.33 -6.10
CA GLU A 85 -9.37 18.09 -5.59
C GLU A 85 -10.06 17.36 -4.43
N ALA A 86 -10.36 16.08 -4.60
CA ALA A 86 -11.02 15.26 -3.59
C ALA A 86 -10.17 15.13 -2.31
N LEU A 87 -8.86 14.86 -2.45
CA LEU A 87 -7.95 14.80 -1.31
C LEU A 87 -7.79 16.14 -0.62
N THR A 88 -7.83 17.25 -1.36
CA THR A 88 -7.80 18.60 -0.80
C THR A 88 -9.08 18.89 -0.01
N LYS A 89 -10.25 18.56 -0.54
CA LYS A 89 -11.54 18.69 0.16
C LYS A 89 -11.54 17.90 1.48
N ALA A 90 -11.06 16.64 1.45
CA ALA A 90 -11.01 15.79 2.64
C ALA A 90 -10.15 16.38 3.78
N ARG A 91 -9.18 17.24 3.46
CA ARG A 91 -8.30 17.92 4.41
C ARG A 91 -8.83 19.27 4.90
N GLN A 92 -9.86 19.83 4.25
CA GLN A 92 -10.40 21.15 4.55
C GLN A 92 -11.58 21.11 5.53
N THR A 93 -12.06 19.92 5.89
CA THR A 93 -13.19 19.72 6.79
C THR A 93 -12.85 18.75 7.91
N ASP A 94 -13.37 19.00 9.10
CA ASP A 94 -13.38 18.10 10.25
C ASP A 94 -14.74 17.39 10.42
N ASP A 95 -15.74 17.73 9.60
CA ASP A 95 -17.02 17.02 9.57
C ASP A 95 -16.83 15.62 9.00
N PRO A 96 -17.17 14.55 9.76
CA PRO A 96 -16.94 13.17 9.31
C PRO A 96 -17.72 12.80 8.05
N ALA A 97 -18.92 13.37 7.85
CA ALA A 97 -19.75 13.03 6.69
C ALA A 97 -19.22 13.70 5.41
N GLU A 98 -18.84 14.97 5.49
CA GLU A 98 -18.20 15.68 4.37
C GLU A 98 -16.87 15.03 4.01
N ARG A 99 -16.06 14.66 5.01
CA ARG A 99 -14.80 13.98 4.83
C ARG A 99 -14.97 12.62 4.16
N ALA A 100 -15.94 11.81 4.60
CA ALA A 100 -16.27 10.54 3.98
C ALA A 100 -16.73 10.70 2.53
N ALA A 101 -17.52 11.74 2.22
CA ALA A 101 -17.94 12.04 0.85
C ALA A 101 -16.74 12.40 -0.04
N ALA A 102 -15.80 13.20 0.44
CA ALA A 102 -14.58 13.55 -0.29
C ALA A 102 -13.70 12.33 -0.58
N TYR A 103 -13.54 11.40 0.38
CA TYR A 103 -12.84 10.14 0.13
C TYR A 103 -13.59 9.21 -0.83
N ALA A 104 -14.92 9.24 -0.87
CA ALA A 104 -15.68 8.50 -1.87
C ALA A 104 -15.43 9.08 -3.29
N GLU A 105 -15.40 10.40 -3.44
CA GLU A 105 -14.99 11.05 -4.70
C GLU A 105 -13.57 10.64 -5.12
N PHE A 106 -12.61 10.65 -4.18
CA PHE A 106 -11.25 10.18 -4.41
C PHE A 106 -11.21 8.74 -4.93
N GLN A 107 -11.91 7.82 -4.27
CA GLN A 107 -11.94 6.42 -4.65
C GLN A 107 -12.54 6.21 -6.06
N GLN A 108 -13.60 6.95 -6.40
CA GLN A 108 -14.20 6.92 -7.74
C GLN A 108 -13.25 7.43 -8.82
N ALA A 109 -12.57 8.55 -8.56
CA ALA A 109 -11.61 9.12 -9.49
C ALA A 109 -10.39 8.20 -9.70
N LEU A 110 -9.87 7.59 -8.60
CA LEU A 110 -8.77 6.64 -8.65
C LEU A 110 -9.16 5.34 -9.38
N ALA A 111 -10.39 4.85 -9.19
CA ALA A 111 -10.88 3.66 -9.89
C ALA A 111 -11.05 3.90 -11.40
N ALA A 112 -11.44 5.12 -11.80
CA ALA A 112 -11.58 5.50 -13.21
C ALA A 112 -10.22 5.64 -13.92
N ALA A 113 -9.17 6.05 -13.19
CA ALA A 113 -7.80 6.20 -13.70
C ALA A 113 -6.80 5.73 -12.63
N PRO A 114 -6.55 4.42 -12.52
CA PRO A 114 -5.77 3.87 -11.42
C PRO A 114 -4.28 4.22 -11.51
N ALA A 115 -3.69 4.62 -10.39
CA ALA A 115 -2.26 4.87 -10.24
C ALA A 115 -1.43 3.57 -10.15
N TYR A 116 -2.05 2.50 -9.68
CA TYR A 116 -1.44 1.20 -9.43
C TYR A 116 -2.31 0.06 -9.95
N THR A 117 -1.69 -1.08 -10.23
CA THR A 117 -2.38 -2.35 -10.29
C THR A 117 -2.45 -2.91 -8.87
N PHE A 118 -3.63 -2.92 -8.28
CA PHE A 118 -3.85 -3.43 -6.92
C PHE A 118 -3.96 -4.96 -6.97
N PHE A 119 -3.06 -5.67 -6.28
CA PHE A 119 -3.04 -7.13 -6.29
C PHE A 119 -3.91 -7.73 -5.19
N CYS A 120 -3.58 -7.46 -3.93
CA CYS A 120 -4.26 -8.03 -2.77
C CYS A 120 -3.94 -7.25 -1.51
N TYR A 121 -4.67 -7.56 -0.44
CA TYR A 121 -4.24 -7.27 0.92
C TYR A 121 -3.45 -8.46 1.44
N ILE A 122 -2.33 -8.20 2.11
CA ILE A 122 -1.52 -9.22 2.75
C ILE A 122 -1.97 -9.37 4.18
N ASP A 123 -2.30 -10.59 4.60
CA ASP A 123 -2.67 -10.89 5.97
C ASP A 123 -1.44 -10.76 6.90
N ALA A 124 -1.61 -10.09 8.03
CA ALA A 124 -0.65 -10.09 9.11
C ALA A 124 -0.90 -11.29 10.02
N ILE A 125 0.05 -12.23 10.08
CA ILE A 125 -0.07 -13.44 10.86
C ILE A 125 0.75 -13.30 12.14
N TYR A 126 0.08 -13.45 13.29
CA TYR A 126 0.71 -13.41 14.59
C TYR A 126 0.52 -14.74 15.31
N VAL A 127 1.55 -15.16 16.04
CA VAL A 127 1.52 -16.35 16.88
C VAL A 127 1.86 -15.92 18.30
N ALA A 128 1.01 -16.28 19.25
CA ALA A 128 1.20 -16.02 20.66
C ALA A 128 1.11 -17.32 21.48
N ALA A 129 1.80 -17.37 22.62
CA ALA A 129 1.66 -18.47 23.54
C ALA A 129 0.26 -18.46 24.17
N GLU A 130 -0.31 -19.65 24.41
CA GLU A 130 -1.70 -19.83 24.87
C GLU A 130 -1.98 -19.11 26.21
N HIS A 131 -0.97 -18.96 27.05
CA HIS A 131 -1.11 -18.32 28.37
C HIS A 131 -1.15 -16.78 28.29
N ILE A 132 -0.88 -16.16 27.14
CA ILE A 132 -0.99 -14.71 26.96
C ILE A 132 -2.45 -14.37 26.67
N GLN A 133 -3.05 -13.58 27.56
CA GLN A 133 -4.45 -13.13 27.46
C GLN A 133 -4.52 -11.62 27.13
N GLY A 134 -5.67 -11.16 26.64
CA GLY A 134 -5.91 -9.75 26.36
C GLY A 134 -5.48 -9.29 24.98
N ILE A 135 -5.03 -10.17 24.11
CA ILE A 135 -4.75 -9.85 22.71
C ILE A 135 -6.07 -9.52 22.01
N ALA A 136 -6.15 -8.36 21.36
CA ALA A 136 -7.32 -7.95 20.59
C ALA A 136 -7.07 -8.18 19.07
N PRO A 137 -7.44 -9.35 18.54
CA PRO A 137 -7.10 -9.74 17.18
C PRO A 137 -7.83 -8.92 16.12
N ASP A 138 -8.98 -8.35 16.46
CA ASP A 138 -9.83 -7.61 15.52
C ASP A 138 -9.35 -6.17 15.26
N THR A 139 -8.32 -5.73 15.97
CA THR A 139 -7.81 -4.37 15.86
C THR A 139 -6.30 -4.38 15.69
N VAL A 140 -5.82 -4.71 14.52
CA VAL A 140 -4.40 -4.64 14.18
C VAL A 140 -4.12 -3.30 13.50
N LEU A 141 -3.33 -2.45 14.16
CA LEU A 141 -3.00 -1.11 13.69
C LEU A 141 -1.66 -1.13 12.94
N GLY A 142 -1.74 -1.24 11.62
CA GLY A 142 -0.64 -1.10 10.70
C GLY A 142 0.45 -2.18 10.83
N HIS A 143 0.92 -2.73 9.74
CA HIS A 143 2.02 -3.71 9.78
C HIS A 143 3.41 -3.03 9.96
N HIS A 144 3.50 -1.74 9.69
CA HIS A 144 4.71 -0.93 9.94
C HIS A 144 4.65 -0.13 11.25
N GLY A 145 3.60 -0.33 12.05
CA GLY A 145 3.39 0.39 13.30
C GLY A 145 3.43 -0.54 14.51
N VAL A 146 2.60 -0.26 15.47
CA VAL A 146 2.49 -1.06 16.68
C VAL A 146 1.88 -2.45 16.44
N GLY A 147 1.20 -2.64 15.31
CA GLY A 147 0.60 -3.92 14.93
C GLY A 147 -0.33 -4.46 16.01
N ILE A 148 -0.14 -5.72 16.38
CA ILE A 148 -0.89 -6.38 17.43
C ILE A 148 -0.58 -5.84 18.85
N PHE A 149 0.54 -5.15 19.01
CA PHE A 149 1.00 -4.65 20.31
C PHE A 149 0.33 -3.36 20.77
N TRP A 150 -0.62 -2.82 20.02
CA TRP A 150 -1.28 -1.56 20.33
C TRP A 150 -1.91 -1.51 21.72
N ASN A 151 -2.39 -2.64 22.24
CA ASN A 151 -2.97 -2.79 23.57
C ASN A 151 -2.14 -3.68 24.51
N ILE A 152 -0.82 -3.74 24.33
CA ILE A 152 0.06 -4.61 25.12
C ILE A 152 -0.01 -4.35 26.63
N CYS A 153 -0.40 -3.13 27.03
CA CYS A 153 -0.61 -2.77 28.42
C CYS A 153 -1.80 -3.52 29.08
N ASP A 154 -2.72 -4.07 28.27
CA ASP A 154 -3.88 -4.82 28.72
C ASP A 154 -3.60 -6.34 28.75
N TRP A 155 -2.43 -6.76 28.30
CA TRP A 155 -2.08 -8.17 28.24
C TRP A 155 -1.69 -8.71 29.62
N THR A 156 -2.03 -9.95 29.87
CA THR A 156 -1.66 -10.70 31.09
C THR A 156 -1.04 -12.05 30.74
N ILE A 157 -0.22 -12.57 31.68
CA ILE A 157 0.49 -13.86 31.56
C ILE A 157 -0.09 -14.84 32.55
#